data_47494281a5f4fb4ed29cc4734d4d77c6
#
_entry.id   47494281a5f4fb4ed29cc4734d4d77c6
#
_cell.length_a   1.000
_cell.length_b   1.000
_cell.length_c   1.000
_cell.angle_alpha   90.00
_cell.angle_beta   90.00
_cell.angle_gamma   90.00
#
_symmetry.space_group_name_H-M   'P 1'
#
loop_
_entity.id
_entity.type
_entity.pdbx_description
1 polymer ?
#
loop_
_entity_poly.entity_id
_entity_poly.type
_entity_poly.pdbx_seq_one_letter_code
_entity_poly.pdbx_strand_id
1 'polypeptide(L)'
;MANEQQTTVPPQAGLQELIAHCKEYGYIFQSSEIYDGLSAVYDYGQNGAQLKKNIRDYWWKSMTQMHDNIVGIDAAIFMHPTTWKASGHVDNFSDPMIDNKDSKKRYRVDHLIEAHAETLPAEKAQALLAAMEALVGKDDFAGLKQLIDDNKILCSVSKTCNWTEVRQFNLMFKTEFGAVSSDNSDENMVYLRPETAQGIFVNFLNVQKTGR
;
A
#
# COMPACT_ATOMS: atom_id res chain seq x y z
N MET A 1 -12.17 11.37 51.55
CA MET A 1 -11.01 11.59 50.70
C MET A 1 -10.86 10.36 49.83
N ALA A 2 -11.37 10.42 48.63
CA ALA A 2 -11.30 9.32 47.66
C ALA A 2 -9.95 9.43 46.93
N ASN A 3 -9.21 8.34 46.96
CA ASN A 3 -7.89 8.20 46.34
C ASN A 3 -8.10 7.98 44.82
N GLU A 4 -7.87 8.98 44.00
CA GLU A 4 -7.84 8.84 42.55
C GLU A 4 -6.60 8.01 42.20
N GLN A 5 -6.82 6.74 41.89
CA GLN A 5 -5.81 5.91 41.25
C GLN A 5 -5.66 6.42 39.80
N GLN A 6 -4.58 7.14 39.57
CA GLN A 6 -4.09 7.41 38.21
C GLN A 6 -3.77 6.07 37.53
N THR A 7 -4.64 5.67 36.63
CA THR A 7 -4.35 4.60 35.67
C THR A 7 -3.24 5.10 34.75
N THR A 8 -2.00 4.75 35.04
CA THR A 8 -0.88 4.95 34.11
C THR A 8 -1.14 4.08 32.88
N VAL A 9 -1.46 4.72 31.75
CA VAL A 9 -1.49 4.06 30.44
C VAL A 9 -0.08 3.48 30.23
N PRO A 10 0.07 2.17 29.97
CA PRO A 10 1.40 1.62 29.70
C PRO A 10 2.00 2.31 28.47
N PRO A 11 3.33 2.50 28.42
CA PRO A 11 3.98 3.09 27.27
C PRO A 11 3.57 2.31 26.01
N GLN A 12 3.19 3.02 24.94
CA GLN A 12 2.83 2.40 23.68
C GLN A 12 4.00 1.53 23.22
N ALA A 13 3.77 0.23 23.16
CA ALA A 13 4.73 -0.71 22.59
C ALA A 13 5.08 -0.26 21.16
N GLY A 14 6.37 -0.21 20.84
CA GLY A 14 6.82 0.14 19.50
C GLY A 14 6.32 -0.89 18.48
N LEU A 15 6.22 -0.50 17.20
CA LEU A 15 5.78 -1.40 16.12
C LEU A 15 6.57 -2.72 16.10
N GLN A 16 7.86 -2.67 16.42
CA GLN A 16 8.72 -3.86 16.46
C GLN A 16 8.34 -4.84 17.59
N GLU A 17 7.98 -4.32 18.76
CA GLU A 17 7.50 -5.13 19.89
C GLU A 17 6.15 -5.77 19.55
N LEU A 18 5.26 -5.04 18.89
CA LEU A 18 3.98 -5.56 18.43
C LEU A 18 4.16 -6.69 17.40
N ILE A 19 5.08 -6.53 16.44
CA ILE A 19 5.39 -7.57 15.45
C ILE A 19 5.97 -8.81 16.14
N ALA A 20 6.90 -8.64 17.08
CA ALA A 20 7.48 -9.74 17.83
C ALA A 20 6.40 -10.51 18.62
N HIS A 21 5.53 -9.80 19.33
CA HIS A 21 4.38 -10.37 20.04
C HIS A 21 3.45 -11.14 19.09
N CYS A 22 3.11 -10.56 17.95
CA CYS A 22 2.23 -11.21 16.96
C CYS A 22 2.84 -12.49 16.39
N LYS A 23 4.15 -12.55 16.21
CA LYS A 23 4.86 -13.78 15.79
C LYS A 23 4.87 -14.83 16.90
N GLU A 24 5.23 -14.44 18.12
CA GLU A 24 5.32 -15.33 19.27
C GLU A 24 3.99 -16.03 19.59
N TYR A 25 2.88 -15.30 19.48
CA TYR A 25 1.55 -15.80 19.81
C TYR A 25 0.73 -16.31 18.61
N GLY A 26 1.37 -16.54 17.46
CA GLY A 26 0.72 -17.14 16.30
C GLY A 26 -0.36 -16.29 15.66
N TYR A 27 -0.17 -14.99 15.64
CA TYR A 27 -1.03 -14.07 14.88
C TYR A 27 -0.57 -13.95 13.44
N ILE A 28 0.73 -13.80 13.22
CA ILE A 28 1.32 -13.69 11.88
C ILE A 28 2.64 -14.45 11.80
N PHE A 29 2.96 -14.93 10.60
CA PHE A 29 4.28 -15.46 10.23
C PHE A 29 4.68 -14.84 8.90
N GLN A 30 5.98 -14.71 8.66
CA GLN A 30 6.44 -14.32 7.34
C GLN A 30 6.12 -15.44 6.34
N SER A 31 5.50 -15.09 5.21
CA SER A 31 5.15 -16.12 4.22
C SER A 31 6.38 -16.83 3.71
N SER A 32 6.32 -18.17 3.64
CA SER A 32 7.43 -19.02 3.20
C SER A 32 8.71 -18.86 4.05
N GLU A 33 8.58 -18.64 5.36
CA GLU A 33 9.73 -18.38 6.26
C GLU A 33 10.79 -19.48 6.23
N ILE A 34 10.43 -20.72 5.96
CA ILE A 34 11.37 -21.85 5.79
C ILE A 34 12.33 -21.68 4.59
N TYR A 35 12.05 -20.75 3.70
CA TYR A 35 12.86 -20.36 2.54
C TYR A 35 13.29 -18.89 2.61
N ASP A 36 13.63 -18.40 3.79
CA ASP A 36 14.01 -17.01 4.10
C ASP A 36 12.86 -15.97 3.95
N GLY A 37 11.65 -16.43 3.65
CA GLY A 37 10.45 -15.62 3.58
C GLY A 37 10.36 -14.63 2.41
N LEU A 38 9.18 -14.12 2.17
CA LEU A 38 8.93 -13.04 1.23
C LEU A 38 8.79 -11.72 1.99
N SER A 39 9.52 -10.69 1.54
CA SER A 39 9.44 -9.36 2.15
C SER A 39 8.02 -8.79 2.04
N ALA A 40 7.52 -8.26 3.15
CA ALA A 40 6.19 -7.64 3.26
C ALA A 40 4.99 -8.56 2.95
N VAL A 41 5.18 -9.89 2.92
CA VAL A 41 4.11 -10.88 2.76
C VAL A 41 4.02 -11.73 4.02
N TYR A 42 2.81 -11.86 4.58
CA TYR A 42 2.59 -12.54 5.85
C TYR A 42 1.45 -13.55 5.73
N ASP A 43 1.64 -14.70 6.37
CA ASP A 43 0.57 -15.66 6.63
C ASP A 43 -0.07 -15.36 7.99
N TYR A 44 -1.37 -15.59 8.11
CA TYR A 44 -2.04 -15.50 9.40
C TYR A 44 -1.95 -16.84 10.12
N GLY A 45 -1.35 -16.86 11.31
CA GLY A 45 -1.37 -18.01 12.20
C GLY A 45 -2.77 -18.29 12.79
N GLN A 46 -2.87 -19.29 13.66
CA GLN A 46 -4.15 -19.73 14.22
C GLN A 46 -4.94 -18.62 14.91
N ASN A 47 -4.27 -17.77 15.70
CA ASN A 47 -4.92 -16.67 16.40
C ASN A 47 -5.24 -15.51 15.44
N GLY A 48 -4.34 -15.21 14.51
CA GLY A 48 -4.54 -14.17 13.50
C GLY A 48 -5.67 -14.51 12.53
N ALA A 49 -5.74 -15.73 12.07
CA ALA A 49 -6.81 -16.20 11.19
C ALA A 49 -8.20 -16.08 11.87
N GLN A 50 -8.29 -16.46 13.15
CA GLN A 50 -9.53 -16.32 13.91
C GLN A 50 -9.89 -14.86 14.15
N LEU A 51 -8.94 -14.02 14.52
CA LEU A 51 -9.15 -12.58 14.71
C LEU A 51 -9.61 -11.91 13.41
N LYS A 52 -8.92 -12.20 12.31
CA LYS A 52 -9.29 -11.71 10.97
C LYS A 52 -10.72 -12.12 10.59
N LYS A 53 -11.06 -13.39 10.83
CA LYS A 53 -12.43 -13.88 10.56
C LYS A 53 -13.46 -13.12 11.38
N ASN A 54 -13.24 -12.95 12.69
CA ASN A 54 -14.17 -12.25 13.57
C ASN A 54 -14.39 -10.81 13.14
N ILE A 55 -13.33 -10.08 12.75
CA ILE A 55 -13.42 -8.71 12.26
C ILE A 55 -14.21 -8.65 10.95
N ARG A 56 -13.95 -9.57 10.01
CA ARG A 56 -14.66 -9.64 8.73
C ARG A 56 -16.14 -9.96 8.91
N ASP A 57 -16.47 -10.91 9.75
CA ASP A 57 -17.87 -11.33 10.02
C ASP A 57 -18.63 -10.19 10.70
N TYR A 58 -18.01 -9.50 11.65
CA TYR A 58 -18.60 -8.34 12.31
C TYR A 58 -18.85 -7.19 11.32
N TRP A 59 -17.85 -6.86 10.51
CA TRP A 59 -17.98 -5.81 9.48
C TRP A 59 -19.08 -6.16 8.48
N TRP A 60 -19.08 -7.38 7.94
CA TRP A 60 -20.09 -7.84 6.99
C TRP A 60 -21.50 -7.75 7.56
N LYS A 61 -21.68 -8.27 8.76
CA LYS A 61 -22.96 -8.21 9.45
C LYS A 61 -23.42 -6.77 9.70
N SER A 62 -22.52 -5.91 10.18
CA SER A 62 -22.84 -4.51 10.43
C SER A 62 -23.26 -3.78 9.16
N MET A 63 -22.59 -4.03 8.04
CA MET A 63 -22.90 -3.35 6.79
C MET A 63 -24.16 -3.89 6.11
N THR A 64 -24.34 -5.22 6.07
CA THR A 64 -25.41 -5.82 5.25
C THR A 64 -26.69 -6.13 6.03
N GLN A 65 -26.65 -6.20 7.36
CA GLN A 65 -27.82 -6.54 8.18
C GLN A 65 -28.39 -5.36 8.97
N MET A 66 -27.59 -4.31 9.19
CA MET A 66 -28.03 -3.11 9.90
C MET A 66 -28.47 -1.97 8.97
N HIS A 67 -28.35 -2.16 7.66
CA HIS A 67 -28.71 -1.20 6.63
C HIS A 67 -29.54 -1.85 5.53
N ASP A 68 -30.76 -1.36 5.33
CA ASP A 68 -31.69 -1.93 4.34
C ASP A 68 -31.29 -1.68 2.88
N ASN A 69 -30.43 -0.71 2.65
CA ASN A 69 -30.00 -0.27 1.32
C ASN A 69 -28.60 -0.77 0.94
N ILE A 70 -28.03 -1.70 1.69
CA ILE A 70 -26.71 -2.28 1.42
C ILE A 70 -26.83 -3.79 1.22
N VAL A 71 -26.33 -4.26 0.09
CA VAL A 71 -26.21 -5.70 -0.20
C VAL A 71 -24.74 -6.04 -0.40
N GLY A 72 -24.35 -7.27 -0.02
CA GLY A 72 -22.99 -7.73 -0.17
C GLY A 72 -22.72 -8.33 -1.55
N ILE A 73 -21.54 -8.09 -2.08
CA ILE A 73 -21.00 -8.76 -3.25
C ILE A 73 -19.58 -9.28 -2.96
N ASP A 74 -19.18 -10.31 -3.67
CA ASP A 74 -17.79 -10.79 -3.70
C ASP A 74 -17.33 -10.85 -5.15
N ALA A 75 -16.70 -9.78 -5.62
CA ALA A 75 -16.19 -9.69 -6.99
C ALA A 75 -14.89 -10.49 -7.15
N ALA A 76 -14.62 -10.97 -8.36
CA ALA A 76 -13.42 -11.72 -8.66
C ALA A 76 -12.14 -10.90 -8.42
N ILE A 77 -11.07 -11.58 -8.01
CA ILE A 77 -9.73 -10.96 -7.84
C ILE A 77 -9.17 -10.54 -9.18
N PHE A 78 -9.37 -11.35 -10.22
CA PHE A 78 -9.01 -11.02 -11.61
C PHE A 78 -10.18 -10.35 -12.29
N MET A 79 -9.94 -9.19 -12.87
CA MET A 79 -10.93 -8.43 -13.60
C MET A 79 -10.40 -8.09 -14.99
N HIS A 80 -11.32 -7.87 -15.92
CA HIS A 80 -10.95 -7.53 -17.29
C HIS A 80 -10.06 -6.28 -17.35
N PRO A 81 -8.95 -6.28 -18.10
CA PRO A 81 -8.00 -5.15 -18.14
C PRO A 81 -8.65 -3.80 -18.46
N THR A 82 -9.71 -3.79 -19.27
CA THR A 82 -10.46 -2.58 -19.60
C THR A 82 -11.06 -1.89 -18.37
N THR A 83 -11.43 -2.64 -17.32
CA THR A 83 -11.92 -2.08 -16.06
C THR A 83 -10.88 -1.16 -15.44
N TRP A 84 -9.64 -1.61 -15.40
CA TRP A 84 -8.52 -0.88 -14.82
C TRP A 84 -8.04 0.28 -15.70
N LYS A 85 -8.13 0.12 -17.02
CA LYS A 85 -7.87 1.20 -17.97
C LYS A 85 -8.92 2.30 -17.85
N ALA A 86 -10.20 1.94 -17.82
CA ALA A 86 -11.31 2.88 -17.70
C ALA A 86 -11.30 3.65 -16.37
N SER A 87 -10.82 3.03 -15.30
CA SER A 87 -10.66 3.66 -13.98
C SER A 87 -9.34 4.44 -13.81
N GLY A 88 -8.46 4.44 -14.82
CA GLY A 88 -7.18 5.14 -14.77
C GLY A 88 -6.05 4.42 -14.02
N HIS A 89 -6.30 3.23 -13.46
CA HIS A 89 -5.30 2.51 -12.67
C HIS A 89 -4.11 2.02 -13.50
N VAL A 90 -4.32 1.69 -14.77
CA VAL A 90 -3.22 1.24 -15.63
C VAL A 90 -2.26 2.38 -15.93
N ASP A 91 -2.78 3.58 -16.12
CA ASP A 91 -2.02 4.72 -16.58
C ASP A 91 -1.46 5.58 -15.42
N ASN A 92 -2.21 5.67 -14.30
CA ASN A 92 -1.91 6.65 -13.24
C ASN A 92 -1.61 6.02 -11.87
N PHE A 93 -1.71 4.68 -11.73
CA PHE A 93 -1.49 4.03 -10.43
C PHE A 93 -0.02 3.64 -10.26
N SER A 94 0.80 4.66 -10.12
CA SER A 94 2.24 4.49 -10.01
C SER A 94 2.84 5.52 -9.05
N ASP A 95 3.84 5.10 -8.30
CA ASP A 95 4.57 5.95 -7.38
C ASP A 95 5.99 6.25 -7.92
N PRO A 96 6.49 7.47 -7.76
CA PRO A 96 7.89 7.77 -7.99
C PRO A 96 8.74 7.12 -6.88
N MET A 97 9.60 6.18 -7.27
CA MET A 97 10.45 5.42 -6.33
C MET A 97 11.92 5.69 -6.58
N ILE A 98 12.71 5.67 -5.50
CA ILE A 98 14.16 5.86 -5.51
C ILE A 98 14.82 4.84 -4.59
N ASP A 99 15.95 4.27 -5.00
CA ASP A 99 16.70 3.31 -4.19
C ASP A 99 17.99 3.95 -3.66
N ASN A 100 18.31 3.72 -2.40
CA ASN A 100 19.63 4.06 -1.87
C ASN A 100 20.60 2.91 -2.14
N LYS A 101 21.71 3.20 -2.83
CA LYS A 101 22.68 2.20 -3.29
C LYS A 101 23.44 1.53 -2.16
N ASP A 102 23.62 2.21 -1.03
CA ASP A 102 24.37 1.72 0.12
C ASP A 102 23.51 0.83 1.03
N SER A 103 22.31 1.29 1.38
CA SER A 103 21.37 0.54 2.24
C SER A 103 20.56 -0.52 1.49
N LYS A 104 20.51 -0.47 0.16
CA LYS A 104 19.64 -1.28 -0.72
C LYS A 104 18.14 -1.11 -0.40
N LYS A 105 17.79 -0.01 0.27
CA LYS A 105 16.39 0.30 0.63
C LYS A 105 15.74 1.18 -0.42
N ARG A 106 14.47 0.90 -0.69
CA ARG A 106 13.60 1.65 -1.60
C ARG A 106 12.71 2.59 -0.80
N TYR A 107 12.50 3.79 -1.36
CA TYR A 107 11.68 4.84 -0.79
C TYR A 107 10.75 5.43 -1.85
N ARG A 108 9.54 5.81 -1.44
CA ARG A 108 8.73 6.74 -2.23
C ARG A 108 9.38 8.11 -2.14
N VAL A 109 9.49 8.78 -3.26
CA VAL A 109 10.18 10.08 -3.35
C VAL A 109 9.44 11.14 -2.54
N ASP A 110 8.11 11.18 -2.62
CA ASP A 110 7.27 12.11 -1.86
C ASP A 110 7.48 11.94 -0.34
N HIS A 111 7.33 10.73 0.18
CA HIS A 111 7.54 10.45 1.61
C HIS A 111 8.98 10.76 2.07
N LEU A 112 9.98 10.52 1.21
CA LEU A 112 11.38 10.82 1.53
C LEU A 112 11.59 12.34 1.68
N ILE A 113 10.98 13.13 0.79
CA ILE A 113 11.06 14.59 0.81
C ILE A 113 10.25 15.17 1.97
N GLU A 114 9.04 14.66 2.22
CA GLU A 114 8.20 15.03 3.37
C GLU A 114 8.92 14.81 4.70
N ALA A 115 9.50 13.63 4.90
CA ALA A 115 10.26 13.32 6.11
C ALA A 115 11.48 14.24 6.30
N HIS A 116 12.11 14.68 5.21
CA HIS A 116 13.18 15.68 5.29
C HIS A 116 12.61 17.07 5.62
N ALA A 117 11.49 17.45 5.02
CA ALA A 117 10.84 18.74 5.26
C ALA A 117 10.48 18.94 6.75
N GLU A 118 10.06 17.87 7.45
CA GLU A 118 9.78 17.89 8.89
C GLU A 118 11.00 18.33 9.72
N THR A 119 12.22 18.18 9.21
CA THR A 119 13.46 18.59 9.90
C THR A 119 13.85 20.03 9.63
N LEU A 120 13.17 20.73 8.72
CA LEU A 120 13.48 22.07 8.29
C LEU A 120 12.62 23.15 8.99
N PRO A 121 13.07 24.41 9.01
CA PRO A 121 12.21 25.54 9.37
C PRO A 121 10.99 25.64 8.44
N ALA A 122 9.83 26.06 8.97
CA ALA A 122 8.54 26.03 8.29
C ALA A 122 8.55 26.66 6.89
N GLU A 123 9.23 27.78 6.72
CA GLU A 123 9.32 28.48 5.43
C GLU A 123 10.06 27.67 4.35
N LYS A 124 11.17 27.01 4.74
CA LYS A 124 11.93 26.14 3.84
C LYS A 124 11.21 24.83 3.56
N ALA A 125 10.55 24.25 4.57
CA ALA A 125 9.73 23.06 4.42
C ALA A 125 8.60 23.29 3.39
N GLN A 126 7.88 24.41 3.51
CA GLN A 126 6.80 24.74 2.59
C GLN A 126 7.30 24.95 1.15
N ALA A 127 8.44 25.64 0.96
CA ALA A 127 9.02 25.82 -0.35
C ALA A 127 9.46 24.49 -0.98
N LEU A 128 10.04 23.58 -0.20
CA LEU A 128 10.48 22.26 -0.65
C LEU A 128 9.27 21.39 -1.07
N LEU A 129 8.21 21.37 -0.26
CA LEU A 129 6.98 20.61 -0.57
C LEU A 129 6.28 21.16 -1.81
N ALA A 130 6.17 22.47 -1.96
CA ALA A 130 5.59 23.08 -3.16
C ALA A 130 6.39 22.75 -4.42
N ALA A 131 7.73 22.74 -4.35
CA ALA A 131 8.59 22.33 -5.46
C ALA A 131 8.39 20.85 -5.81
N MET A 132 8.29 19.97 -4.82
CA MET A 132 8.01 18.54 -5.00
C MET A 132 6.66 18.33 -5.69
N GLU A 133 5.58 18.94 -5.21
CA GLU A 133 4.24 18.81 -5.79
C GLU A 133 4.20 19.26 -7.26
N ALA A 134 4.89 20.36 -7.58
CA ALA A 134 4.98 20.86 -8.95
C ALA A 134 5.72 19.90 -9.90
N LEU A 135 6.72 19.16 -9.41
CA LEU A 135 7.47 18.17 -10.17
C LEU A 135 6.71 16.86 -10.31
N VAL A 136 6.07 16.40 -9.24
CA VAL A 136 5.19 15.21 -9.26
C VAL A 136 4.04 15.41 -10.23
N GLY A 137 3.38 16.58 -10.22
CA GLY A 137 2.28 16.89 -11.13
C GLY A 137 2.65 16.95 -12.61
N LYS A 138 3.95 16.96 -12.93
CA LYS A 138 4.51 16.97 -14.30
C LYS A 138 5.21 15.66 -14.68
N ASP A 139 5.23 14.68 -13.78
CA ASP A 139 6.02 13.44 -13.91
C ASP A 139 7.53 13.72 -14.19
N ASP A 140 8.05 14.85 -13.66
CA ASP A 140 9.45 15.22 -13.85
C ASP A 140 10.36 14.49 -12.85
N PHE A 141 10.67 13.23 -13.17
CA PHE A 141 11.51 12.37 -12.33
C PHE A 141 12.95 12.84 -12.22
N ALA A 142 13.47 13.49 -13.28
CA ALA A 142 14.81 14.06 -13.24
C ALA A 142 14.87 15.28 -12.31
N GLY A 143 13.86 16.14 -12.35
CA GLY A 143 13.70 17.25 -11.43
C GLY A 143 13.55 16.79 -9.97
N LEU A 144 12.79 15.72 -9.71
CA LEU A 144 12.66 15.13 -8.37
C LEU A 144 14.01 14.60 -7.85
N LYS A 145 14.79 13.94 -8.72
CA LYS A 145 16.15 13.48 -8.36
C LYS A 145 17.05 14.67 -8.01
N GLN A 146 17.04 15.70 -8.83
CA GLN A 146 17.82 16.91 -8.59
C GLN A 146 17.40 17.60 -7.28
N LEU A 147 16.10 17.68 -6.99
CA LEU A 147 15.58 18.26 -5.76
C LEU A 147 16.12 17.52 -4.52
N ILE A 148 16.21 16.18 -4.58
CA ILE A 148 16.80 15.35 -3.52
C ILE A 148 18.29 15.63 -3.34
N ASP A 149 19.03 15.74 -4.45
CA ASP A 149 20.47 15.98 -4.42
C ASP A 149 20.81 17.39 -3.92
N ASP A 150 20.11 18.41 -4.39
CA ASP A 150 20.31 19.81 -4.00
C ASP A 150 20.06 20.04 -2.51
N ASN A 151 19.05 19.37 -1.97
CA ASN A 151 18.74 19.43 -0.53
C ASN A 151 19.55 18.43 0.31
N LYS A 152 20.44 17.63 -0.31
CA LYS A 152 21.28 16.63 0.37
C LYS A 152 20.48 15.69 1.27
N ILE A 153 19.33 15.23 0.78
CA ILE A 153 18.43 14.37 1.55
C ILE A 153 19.11 13.03 1.81
N LEU A 154 19.25 12.69 3.09
CA LEU A 154 19.95 11.48 3.52
C LEU A 154 19.00 10.28 3.64
N CYS A 155 19.50 9.12 3.28
CA CYS A 155 18.84 7.86 3.62
C CYS A 155 18.73 7.69 5.14
N SER A 156 17.58 7.34 5.64
CA SER A 156 17.34 7.13 7.08
C SER A 156 18.19 6.00 7.69
N VAL A 157 18.61 5.03 6.86
CA VAL A 157 19.36 3.84 7.29
C VAL A 157 20.87 4.03 7.12
N SER A 158 21.35 4.27 5.89
CA SER A 158 22.79 4.40 5.60
C SER A 158 23.38 5.77 5.93
N LYS A 159 22.52 6.78 6.13
CA LYS A 159 22.94 8.18 6.34
C LYS A 159 23.75 8.75 5.17
N THR A 160 23.56 8.25 3.96
CA THR A 160 24.23 8.69 2.74
C THR A 160 23.23 9.26 1.73
N CYS A 161 23.73 10.10 0.79
CA CYS A 161 22.96 10.64 -0.35
C CYS A 161 23.17 9.79 -1.62
N ASN A 162 23.61 8.56 -1.53
CA ASN A 162 23.95 7.73 -2.70
C ASN A 162 22.68 7.10 -3.31
N TRP A 163 21.94 7.93 -4.05
CA TRP A 163 20.65 7.57 -4.64
C TRP A 163 20.78 7.10 -6.09
N THR A 164 19.84 6.24 -6.51
CA THR A 164 19.61 5.91 -7.93
C THR A 164 18.86 7.05 -8.62
N GLU A 165 18.59 6.88 -9.91
CA GLU A 165 17.57 7.69 -10.59
C GLU A 165 16.17 7.38 -10.02
N VAL A 166 15.28 8.36 -10.06
CA VAL A 166 13.85 8.18 -9.75
C VAL A 166 13.22 7.38 -10.88
N ARG A 167 12.44 6.37 -10.53
CA ARG A 167 11.73 5.51 -11.48
C ARG A 167 10.27 5.40 -11.10
N GLN A 168 9.41 5.42 -12.08
CA GLN A 168 8.01 5.13 -11.91
C GLN A 168 7.83 3.65 -11.56
N PHE A 169 7.15 3.36 -10.47
CA PHE A 169 6.82 2.02 -10.06
C PHE A 169 5.31 1.82 -10.17
N ASN A 170 4.88 0.99 -11.12
CA ASN A 170 3.47 0.67 -11.27
C ASN A 170 3.02 -0.26 -10.14
N LEU A 171 1.98 0.15 -9.42
CA LEU A 171 1.41 -0.58 -8.29
C LEU A 171 0.45 -1.70 -8.71
N MET A 172 0.10 -1.77 -10.00
CA MET A 172 -0.73 -2.83 -10.54
C MET A 172 0.04 -4.14 -10.65
N PHE A 173 -0.40 -5.15 -9.90
CA PHE A 173 0.16 -6.49 -10.01
C PHE A 173 -0.45 -7.20 -11.23
N LYS A 174 0.36 -7.39 -12.27
CA LYS A 174 -0.05 -8.08 -13.50
C LYS A 174 0.38 -9.54 -13.51
N THR A 175 -0.44 -10.38 -14.16
CA THR A 175 -0.13 -11.78 -14.42
C THR A 175 -0.71 -12.19 -15.76
N GLU A 176 -0.34 -13.34 -16.26
CA GLU A 176 -0.83 -13.89 -17.52
C GLU A 176 -1.83 -15.01 -17.28
N PHE A 177 -2.89 -15.05 -18.11
CA PHE A 177 -3.86 -16.13 -18.13
C PHE A 177 -3.49 -17.14 -19.21
N GLY A 178 -3.33 -18.40 -18.83
CA GLY A 178 -3.08 -19.50 -19.77
C GLY A 178 -1.70 -20.15 -19.64
N ALA A 179 -1.62 -21.41 -20.10
CA ALA A 179 -0.42 -22.24 -20.00
C ALA A 179 0.56 -22.08 -21.19
N VAL A 180 0.17 -21.34 -22.23
CA VAL A 180 0.97 -21.13 -23.43
C VAL A 180 1.21 -19.64 -23.60
N SER A 181 2.46 -19.23 -23.45
CA SER A 181 2.91 -17.90 -23.88
C SER A 181 2.80 -17.83 -25.40
N SER A 182 1.69 -17.29 -25.91
CA SER A 182 1.61 -16.87 -27.29
C SER A 182 2.42 -15.59 -27.46
N ASP A 183 3.01 -15.39 -28.64
CA ASP A 183 3.81 -14.18 -28.96
C ASP A 183 3.03 -12.87 -28.85
N ASN A 184 1.71 -12.90 -28.58
CA ASN A 184 0.84 -11.77 -28.27
C ASN A 184 0.59 -11.69 -26.75
N SER A 185 1.58 -11.20 -26.01
CA SER A 185 1.55 -11.10 -24.55
C SER A 185 0.42 -10.21 -23.97
N ASP A 186 -0.11 -9.29 -24.75
CA ASP A 186 -1.11 -8.31 -24.28
C ASP A 186 -2.54 -8.87 -24.20
N GLU A 187 -2.89 -9.89 -24.99
CA GLU A 187 -4.25 -10.46 -25.00
C GLU A 187 -4.56 -11.33 -23.77
N ASN A 188 -3.52 -11.93 -23.19
CA ASN A 188 -3.65 -12.81 -22.01
C ASN A 188 -3.31 -12.12 -20.69
N MET A 189 -2.98 -10.83 -20.72
CA MET A 189 -2.60 -10.10 -19.53
C MET A 189 -3.81 -9.71 -18.71
N VAL A 190 -3.77 -10.03 -17.41
CA VAL A 190 -4.76 -9.61 -16.42
C VAL A 190 -4.08 -9.01 -15.21
N TYR A 191 -4.85 -8.24 -14.44
CA TYR A 191 -4.36 -7.62 -13.19
C TYR A 191 -5.11 -8.20 -11.99
N LEU A 192 -4.37 -8.39 -10.90
CA LEU A 192 -5.01 -8.54 -9.59
C LEU A 192 -5.63 -7.19 -9.21
N ARG A 193 -6.83 -7.21 -8.67
CA ARG A 193 -7.49 -5.98 -8.23
C ARG A 193 -6.69 -5.29 -7.12
N PRO A 194 -6.27 -4.02 -7.28
CA PRO A 194 -5.61 -3.26 -6.23
C PRO A 194 -6.60 -2.77 -5.17
N GLU A 195 -7.88 -2.66 -5.54
CA GLU A 195 -8.97 -2.21 -4.67
C GLU A 195 -10.29 -2.88 -5.04
N THR A 196 -11.31 -2.70 -4.22
CA THR A 196 -12.61 -3.37 -4.38
C THR A 196 -13.70 -2.51 -5.02
N ALA A 197 -13.47 -1.20 -5.17
CA ALA A 197 -14.49 -0.24 -5.65
C ALA A 197 -14.98 -0.56 -7.06
N GLN A 198 -14.08 -0.90 -8.00
CA GLN A 198 -14.46 -1.20 -9.38
C GLN A 198 -15.35 -2.45 -9.49
N GLY A 199 -15.17 -3.42 -8.59
CA GLY A 199 -16.06 -4.58 -8.50
C GLY A 199 -17.51 -4.18 -8.18
N ILE A 200 -17.70 -3.15 -7.40
CA ILE A 200 -19.03 -2.58 -7.09
C ILE A 200 -19.63 -1.93 -8.35
N PHE A 201 -18.86 -1.08 -9.02
CA PHE A 201 -19.35 -0.37 -10.20
C PHE A 201 -19.71 -1.29 -11.35
N VAL A 202 -18.85 -2.25 -11.72
CA VAL A 202 -19.11 -3.15 -12.86
C VAL A 202 -20.24 -4.13 -12.58
N ASN A 203 -20.53 -4.43 -11.31
CA ASN A 203 -21.63 -5.32 -10.94
C ASN A 203 -22.93 -4.60 -10.56
N PHE A 204 -22.96 -3.28 -10.56
CA PHE A 204 -24.12 -2.50 -10.12
C PHE A 204 -25.42 -2.91 -10.85
N LEU A 205 -25.39 -2.96 -12.17
CA LEU A 205 -26.57 -3.36 -12.96
C LEU A 205 -26.96 -4.83 -12.76
N ASN A 206 -26.00 -5.70 -12.52
CA ASN A 206 -26.28 -7.11 -12.23
C ASN A 206 -27.02 -7.25 -10.90
N VAL A 207 -26.54 -6.56 -9.87
CA VAL A 207 -27.16 -6.55 -8.54
C VAL A 207 -28.55 -5.90 -8.60
N GLN A 208 -28.69 -4.77 -9.30
CA GLN A 208 -29.97 -4.09 -9.46
C GLN A 208 -31.05 -4.99 -10.13
N LYS A 209 -30.67 -5.74 -11.15
CA LYS A 209 -31.58 -6.64 -11.89
C LYS A 209 -31.95 -7.88 -11.08
N THR A 210 -31.12 -8.33 -10.19
CA THR A 210 -31.30 -9.55 -9.38
C THR A 210 -31.74 -9.26 -7.95
N GLY A 211 -31.56 -8.05 -7.47
CA GLY A 211 -32.07 -7.56 -6.18
C GLY A 211 -33.59 -7.48 -6.21
N ARG A 212 -34.21 -7.99 -5.15
CA ARG A 212 -35.66 -7.95 -4.93
C ARG A 212 -35.98 -7.02 -3.78
#